data_9864a7574a42efbfad27083773d3a3d2
#
_entry.id   9864a7574a42efbfad27083773d3a3d2
#
_cell.length_a   1.000
_cell.length_b   1.000
_cell.length_c   1.000
_cell.angle_alpha   90.00
_cell.angle_beta   90.00
_cell.angle_gamma   90.00
#
_symmetry.space_group_name_H-M   'P 1'
#
loop_
_entity.id
_entity.type
_entity.pdbx_description
1 polymer ?
#
loop_
_entity_poly.entity_id
_entity_poly.type
_entity_poly.pdbx_seq_one_letter_code
_entity_poly.pdbx_strand_id
1 'polypeptide(L)'
;MCVGEPDRRGGDLRSAQRHRRRPRLRLGPFPDGQRCATVRRIHRIQRTVREMVMRVAIAGGGLGGLTLARILHRHGIDAVVYEREASRSARSQGGSLDLHPESGQQALAAAGLAGRFRSEARPEGEEHRILDPAGRTLVHHKPQPGSFSGRPEIDRSALRDLLLDSLPGDAVAWQHQLVAATPRPDGGFGLTFHGGHKTDCDVLIGADGARSVVRSLLTDARLSHVATLVELNISDADRRHPDLAELVGPGNLWCIGVNQILAAQRLGDGGIRVGISLRAEDRDLDTYRSKRALLDMFDGWDPSLTALIEAGDSTPTPRRIEAMPIGTRWAHQPGITLIGDAAHLMPPVGEGANQAMLDAAELAGELAANPADPDSAIRTYEEAMFTRIRPIAEMSARVQAMMLSPTAADDVTRFFTARPTEPAAVG
;
A
#
# COMPACT_ATOMS: atom_id res chain seq x y z
N MET A 1 37.68 40.37 42.34
CA MET A 1 38.05 41.79 42.25
C MET A 1 37.06 42.46 41.29
N CYS A 2 36.23 43.32 41.86
CA CYS A 2 35.63 44.54 41.39
C CYS A 2 34.76 44.45 40.14
N VAL A 3 33.44 44.45 40.28
CA VAL A 3 32.46 45.52 40.67
C VAL A 3 32.29 46.55 39.54
N GLY A 4 31.05 46.69 39.09
CA GLY A 4 30.59 47.83 38.33
C GLY A 4 29.24 47.64 37.65
N GLU A 5 28.14 47.66 38.38
CA GLU A 5 26.84 48.25 38.00
C GLU A 5 26.85 49.75 38.46
N PRO A 6 25.89 50.63 38.08
CA PRO A 6 24.67 50.56 37.27
C PRO A 6 24.54 51.77 36.31
N ASP A 7 23.55 51.88 35.48
CA ASP A 7 22.59 52.99 35.58
C ASP A 7 21.30 52.77 34.77
N ARG A 8 20.21 53.11 35.42
CA ARG A 8 18.84 53.19 34.90
C ARG A 8 18.66 54.45 34.07
N ARG A 9 17.96 54.36 32.94
CA ARG A 9 17.00 55.38 32.55
C ARG A 9 15.89 54.80 31.68
N GLY A 10 14.67 54.97 32.12
CA GLY A 10 13.42 54.58 31.47
C GLY A 10 13.13 55.44 30.23
N GLY A 11 12.41 54.83 29.33
CA GLY A 11 11.85 55.44 28.16
C GLY A 11 10.59 54.73 27.76
N ASP A 12 9.49 55.25 28.22
CA ASP A 12 8.12 54.85 27.93
C ASP A 12 7.84 55.13 26.44
N LEU A 13 7.66 54.11 25.61
CA LEU A 13 7.18 54.27 24.24
C LEU A 13 5.96 53.36 24.05
N ARG A 14 4.81 53.91 24.36
CA ARG A 14 3.52 53.42 23.90
C ARG A 14 3.47 53.55 22.38
N SER A 15 3.65 52.46 21.66
CA SER A 15 3.42 52.40 20.23
C SER A 15 2.00 51.92 19.94
N ALA A 16 1.29 52.79 19.29
CA ALA A 16 -0.08 52.64 18.85
C ALA A 16 -0.31 51.42 17.95
N GLN A 17 -1.14 50.51 18.38
CA GLN A 17 -1.78 49.50 17.52
C GLN A 17 -2.70 50.19 16.52
N ARG A 18 -2.25 50.36 15.29
CA ARG A 18 -3.11 50.77 14.17
C ARG A 18 -3.93 49.54 13.72
N HIS A 19 -5.17 49.46 14.24
CA HIS A 19 -6.22 48.62 13.63
C HIS A 19 -6.47 49.09 12.20
N ARG A 20 -5.99 48.38 11.20
CA ARG A 20 -6.48 48.51 9.83
C ARG A 20 -7.92 48.01 9.80
N ARG A 21 -8.89 48.91 9.88
CA ARG A 21 -10.29 48.65 9.59
C ARG A 21 -10.40 48.29 8.11
N ARG A 22 -10.86 47.07 7.81
CA ARG A 22 -11.32 46.68 6.45
C ARG A 22 -12.49 47.59 6.08
N PRO A 23 -12.54 48.14 4.85
CA PRO A 23 -13.68 48.95 4.43
C PRO A 23 -14.94 48.07 4.41
N ARG A 24 -15.92 48.42 5.22
CA ARG A 24 -17.28 47.90 5.11
C ARG A 24 -17.90 48.57 3.89
N LEU A 25 -18.08 47.83 2.80
CA LEU A 25 -18.94 48.23 1.71
C LEU A 25 -20.37 48.33 2.24
N ARG A 26 -20.84 49.58 2.41
CA ARG A 26 -22.26 49.87 2.63
C ARG A 26 -22.94 49.73 1.26
N LEU A 27 -23.62 48.62 1.04
CA LEU A 27 -24.56 48.49 -0.06
C LEU A 27 -25.79 49.34 0.27
N GLY A 28 -26.02 50.35 -0.52
CA GLY A 28 -27.23 51.18 -0.45
C GLY A 28 -28.49 50.35 -0.75
N PRO A 29 -29.70 50.89 -0.50
CA PRO A 29 -30.94 50.19 -0.71
C PRO A 29 -31.17 49.93 -2.22
N PHE A 30 -31.10 48.67 -2.61
CA PHE A 30 -31.53 48.24 -3.96
C PHE A 30 -33.03 47.94 -3.93
N PRO A 31 -33.77 48.22 -5.05
CA PRO A 31 -35.16 47.84 -5.17
C PRO A 31 -35.33 46.30 -5.07
N ASP A 32 -36.36 45.85 -4.35
CA ASP A 32 -36.57 44.44 -4.00
C ASP A 32 -36.56 43.40 -5.13
N GLY A 33 -36.82 43.82 -6.37
CA GLY A 33 -36.77 42.96 -7.56
C GLY A 33 -35.35 42.58 -8.02
N GLN A 34 -34.32 43.40 -7.74
CA GLN A 34 -32.93 43.14 -8.13
C GLN A 34 -32.17 42.23 -7.16
N ARG A 35 -32.56 42.25 -5.90
CA ARG A 35 -31.96 41.32 -4.87
C ARG A 35 -32.24 39.85 -5.19
N CYS A 36 -33.47 39.58 -5.63
CA CYS A 36 -33.86 38.21 -5.95
C CYS A 36 -33.10 37.64 -7.18
N ALA A 37 -32.87 38.52 -8.20
CA ALA A 37 -32.13 38.11 -9.39
C ALA A 37 -30.63 37.92 -9.13
N THR A 38 -30.00 38.77 -8.32
CA THR A 38 -28.59 38.71 -7.99
C THR A 38 -28.31 37.51 -7.07
N VAL A 39 -29.13 37.26 -6.06
CA VAL A 39 -29.01 36.08 -5.16
C VAL A 39 -29.22 34.79 -5.95
N ARG A 40 -30.21 34.73 -6.87
CA ARG A 40 -30.44 33.59 -7.76
C ARG A 40 -29.26 33.38 -8.72
N ARG A 41 -28.63 34.46 -9.21
CA ARG A 41 -27.46 34.40 -10.09
C ARG A 41 -26.22 33.92 -9.32
N ILE A 42 -25.99 34.39 -8.08
CA ILE A 42 -24.92 33.92 -7.22
C ILE A 42 -25.13 32.45 -6.83
N HIS A 43 -26.35 32.05 -6.45
CA HIS A 43 -26.67 30.63 -6.20
C HIS A 43 -26.53 29.78 -7.45
N ARG A 44 -26.89 30.30 -8.62
CA ARG A 44 -26.68 29.59 -9.89
C ARG A 44 -25.20 29.45 -10.23
N ILE A 45 -24.39 30.51 -10.04
CA ILE A 45 -22.94 30.48 -10.24
C ILE A 45 -22.28 29.55 -9.19
N GLN A 46 -22.69 29.60 -7.92
CA GLN A 46 -22.19 28.69 -6.89
C GLN A 46 -22.59 27.24 -7.15
N ARG A 47 -23.80 27.02 -7.70
CA ARG A 47 -24.24 25.68 -8.13
C ARG A 47 -23.43 25.22 -9.34
N THR A 48 -23.22 26.07 -10.37
CA THR A 48 -22.41 25.74 -11.56
C THR A 48 -20.94 25.50 -11.21
N VAL A 49 -20.36 26.25 -10.28
CA VAL A 49 -18.97 26.02 -9.80
C VAL A 49 -18.89 24.74 -8.96
N ARG A 50 -19.93 24.39 -8.19
CA ARG A 50 -20.01 23.15 -7.45
C ARG A 50 -20.27 21.91 -8.34
N GLU A 51 -20.91 22.14 -9.51
CA GLU A 51 -21.14 21.14 -10.57
C GLU A 51 -19.88 20.88 -11.44
N MET A 52 -18.81 21.67 -11.30
CA MET A 52 -17.55 21.53 -12.06
C MET A 52 -16.41 20.85 -11.30
N VAL A 53 -16.60 20.49 -10.03
CA VAL A 53 -15.55 19.78 -9.25
C VAL A 53 -15.86 18.29 -9.29
N MET A 54 -15.06 17.53 -10.02
CA MET A 54 -15.11 16.07 -10.06
C MET A 54 -14.90 15.50 -8.66
N ARG A 55 -15.88 14.76 -8.14
CA ARG A 55 -15.81 14.10 -6.84
C ARG A 55 -15.27 12.69 -7.02
N VAL A 56 -14.03 12.48 -6.60
CA VAL A 56 -13.36 11.18 -6.67
C VAL A 56 -13.51 10.45 -5.34
N ALA A 57 -14.07 9.24 -5.37
CA ALA A 57 -14.12 8.34 -4.23
C ALA A 57 -13.13 7.18 -4.44
N ILE A 58 -12.28 6.96 -3.45
CA ILE A 58 -11.32 5.85 -3.42
C ILE A 58 -11.76 4.88 -2.32
N ALA A 59 -12.19 3.69 -2.70
CA ALA A 59 -12.56 2.65 -1.75
C ALA A 59 -11.31 1.88 -1.30
N GLY A 60 -10.86 2.10 -0.06
CA GLY A 60 -9.71 1.43 0.56
C GLY A 60 -8.49 2.34 0.77
N GLY A 61 -8.03 2.41 2.03
CA GLY A 61 -6.85 3.16 2.51
C GLY A 61 -5.58 2.30 2.61
N GLY A 62 -5.39 1.36 1.66
CA GLY A 62 -4.13 0.65 1.46
C GLY A 62 -3.09 1.54 0.75
N LEU A 63 -1.88 1.00 0.52
CA LEU A 63 -0.78 1.76 -0.09
C LEU A 63 -1.16 2.34 -1.46
N GLY A 64 -1.84 1.59 -2.33
CA GLY A 64 -2.31 2.08 -3.63
C GLY A 64 -3.31 3.23 -3.48
N GLY A 65 -4.37 3.07 -2.64
CA GLY A 65 -5.39 4.11 -2.45
C GLY A 65 -4.84 5.40 -1.85
N LEU A 66 -3.94 5.30 -0.85
CA LEU A 66 -3.28 6.46 -0.25
C LEU A 66 -2.31 7.15 -1.22
N THR A 67 -1.57 6.37 -2.03
CA THR A 67 -0.68 6.92 -3.08
C THR A 67 -1.49 7.66 -4.12
N LEU A 68 -2.62 7.09 -4.57
CA LEU A 68 -3.52 7.72 -5.50
C LEU A 68 -4.07 9.06 -4.96
N ALA A 69 -4.62 9.04 -3.74
CA ALA A 69 -5.12 10.24 -3.09
C ALA A 69 -4.04 11.33 -2.98
N ARG A 70 -2.82 10.94 -2.61
CA ARG A 70 -1.70 11.88 -2.49
C ARG A 70 -1.34 12.53 -3.83
N ILE A 71 -1.27 11.75 -4.91
CA ILE A 71 -0.91 12.28 -6.22
C ILE A 71 -2.04 13.16 -6.77
N LEU A 72 -3.31 12.73 -6.67
CA LEU A 72 -4.47 13.54 -7.06
C LEU A 72 -4.50 14.89 -6.33
N HIS A 73 -4.30 14.87 -5.01
CA HIS A 73 -4.23 16.09 -4.21
C HIS A 73 -3.10 17.03 -4.67
N ARG A 74 -1.94 16.52 -5.04
CA ARG A 74 -0.84 17.33 -5.60
C ARG A 74 -1.22 18.03 -6.91
N HIS A 75 -2.12 17.42 -7.67
CA HIS A 75 -2.65 17.98 -8.92
C HIS A 75 -3.91 18.84 -8.72
N GLY A 76 -4.31 19.10 -7.46
CA GLY A 76 -5.49 19.89 -7.14
C GLY A 76 -6.82 19.19 -7.42
N ILE A 77 -6.81 17.85 -7.50
CA ILE A 77 -8.00 17.02 -7.66
C ILE A 77 -8.40 16.50 -6.27
N ASP A 78 -9.58 16.89 -5.80
CA ASP A 78 -10.11 16.47 -4.51
C ASP A 78 -10.57 15.01 -4.58
N ALA A 79 -10.02 14.18 -3.68
CA ALA A 79 -10.37 12.78 -3.55
C ALA A 79 -10.53 12.39 -2.08
N VAL A 80 -11.55 11.58 -1.79
CA VAL A 80 -11.79 11.04 -0.44
C VAL A 80 -11.52 9.55 -0.44
N VAL A 81 -10.67 9.12 0.48
CA VAL A 81 -10.39 7.70 0.74
C VAL A 81 -11.36 7.19 1.81
N TYR A 82 -12.15 6.18 1.48
CA TYR A 82 -13.06 5.52 2.41
C TYR A 82 -12.42 4.25 2.95
N GLU A 83 -12.04 4.26 4.23
CA GLU A 83 -11.30 3.17 4.86
C GLU A 83 -12.17 2.49 5.93
N ARG A 84 -12.17 1.15 5.92
CA ARG A 84 -12.94 0.32 6.89
C ARG A 84 -12.37 0.33 8.30
N GLU A 85 -11.07 0.55 8.44
CA GLU A 85 -10.40 0.59 9.75
C GLU A 85 -10.90 1.78 10.57
N ALA A 86 -10.88 1.61 11.91
CA ALA A 86 -11.35 2.65 12.83
C ALA A 86 -10.40 3.85 12.90
N SER A 87 -9.12 3.64 12.64
CA SER A 87 -8.06 4.64 12.68
C SER A 87 -6.79 4.14 12.00
N ARG A 88 -5.78 5.00 11.87
CA ARG A 88 -4.47 4.64 11.32
C ARG A 88 -3.76 3.52 12.10
N SER A 89 -4.03 3.40 13.40
CA SER A 89 -3.40 2.44 14.31
C SER A 89 -4.29 1.25 14.66
N ALA A 90 -5.43 1.05 13.97
CA ALA A 90 -6.41 0.03 14.33
C ALA A 90 -5.87 -1.40 14.22
N ARG A 91 -4.86 -1.64 13.39
CA ARG A 91 -4.17 -2.93 13.27
C ARG A 91 -2.71 -2.78 12.87
N SER A 92 -1.91 -3.80 13.14
CA SER A 92 -0.57 -3.93 12.54
C SER A 92 -0.67 -4.05 11.02
N GLN A 93 0.21 -3.35 10.29
CA GLN A 93 0.19 -3.31 8.83
C GLN A 93 0.98 -4.45 8.16
N GLY A 94 1.61 -5.31 8.93
CA GLY A 94 2.39 -6.44 8.42
C GLY A 94 3.90 -6.18 8.44
N GLY A 95 4.64 -6.85 7.53
CA GLY A 95 6.10 -6.82 7.48
C GLY A 95 6.70 -5.62 6.76
N SER A 96 7.89 -5.83 6.26
CA SER A 96 8.62 -4.91 5.40
C SER A 96 8.30 -5.17 3.92
N LEU A 97 8.61 -4.21 3.08
CA LEU A 97 8.43 -4.24 1.63
C LEU A 97 9.70 -3.75 0.94
N ASP A 98 10.15 -4.49 -0.04
CA ASP A 98 11.15 -4.04 -1.00
C ASP A 98 10.48 -3.13 -2.05
N LEU A 99 10.91 -1.88 -2.18
CA LEU A 99 10.35 -0.98 -3.18
C LEU A 99 11.23 -0.92 -4.43
N HIS A 100 10.63 -1.32 -5.55
CA HIS A 100 11.31 -1.40 -6.85
C HIS A 100 11.44 -0.02 -7.51
N PRO A 101 12.59 0.29 -8.13
CA PRO A 101 12.82 1.57 -8.82
C PRO A 101 11.80 1.85 -9.91
N GLU A 102 11.43 0.83 -10.68
CA GLU A 102 10.54 0.89 -11.83
C GLU A 102 9.04 0.96 -11.47
N SER A 103 8.68 0.89 -10.18
CA SER A 103 7.27 0.88 -9.75
C SER A 103 7.04 1.65 -8.45
N GLY A 104 7.21 1.05 -7.27
CA GLY A 104 6.92 1.70 -5.99
C GLY A 104 7.71 2.99 -5.75
N GLN A 105 8.99 3.02 -6.10
CA GLN A 105 9.81 4.24 -5.97
C GLN A 105 9.40 5.31 -6.99
N GLN A 106 9.04 4.93 -8.22
CA GLN A 106 8.48 5.84 -9.23
C GLN A 106 7.19 6.49 -8.72
N ALA A 107 6.30 5.69 -8.12
CA ALA A 107 5.05 6.19 -7.54
C ALA A 107 5.29 7.16 -6.38
N LEU A 108 6.28 6.89 -5.51
CA LEU A 108 6.68 7.82 -4.46
C LEU A 108 7.30 9.11 -5.00
N ALA A 109 8.03 9.05 -6.10
CA ALA A 109 8.51 10.24 -6.79
C ALA A 109 7.36 11.10 -7.32
N ALA A 110 6.37 10.49 -7.97
CA ALA A 110 5.14 11.15 -8.42
C ALA A 110 4.36 11.76 -7.24
N ALA A 111 4.30 11.05 -6.09
CA ALA A 111 3.70 11.55 -4.86
C ALA A 111 4.52 12.68 -4.18
N GLY A 112 5.76 12.96 -4.62
CA GLY A 112 6.68 13.92 -4.02
C GLY A 112 7.26 13.45 -2.69
N LEU A 113 7.36 12.16 -2.48
CA LEU A 113 7.75 11.53 -1.22
C LEU A 113 9.08 10.77 -1.31
N ALA A 114 9.77 10.81 -2.47
CA ALA A 114 11.03 10.08 -2.69
C ALA A 114 12.13 10.45 -1.66
N GLY A 115 12.18 11.71 -1.21
CA GLY A 115 13.16 12.16 -0.20
C GLY A 115 12.87 11.55 1.18
N ARG A 116 11.60 11.60 1.62
CA ARG A 116 11.16 10.99 2.88
C ARG A 116 11.33 9.47 2.87
N PHE A 117 10.98 8.82 1.78
CA PHE A 117 11.21 7.40 1.61
C PHE A 117 12.68 7.03 1.82
N ARG A 118 13.62 7.75 1.17
CA ARG A 118 15.05 7.47 1.33
C ARG A 118 15.56 7.64 2.77
N SER A 119 14.95 8.51 3.55
CA SER A 119 15.32 8.71 4.96
C SER A 119 14.78 7.64 5.91
N GLU A 120 13.73 6.92 5.50
CA GLU A 120 13.05 5.90 6.32
C GLU A 120 13.34 4.47 5.83
N ALA A 121 13.80 4.32 4.59
CA ALA A 121 14.14 3.03 4.01
C ALA A 121 15.42 2.45 4.60
N ARG A 122 15.50 1.12 4.62
CA ARG A 122 16.60 0.33 5.18
C ARG A 122 17.33 -0.44 4.07
N PRO A 123 18.40 0.13 3.48
CA PRO A 123 19.16 -0.54 2.42
C PRO A 123 19.79 -1.88 2.88
N GLU A 124 20.17 -1.98 4.15
CA GLU A 124 20.68 -3.22 4.75
C GLU A 124 19.64 -4.34 4.75
N GLY A 125 18.36 -4.01 4.70
CA GLY A 125 17.26 -4.96 4.59
C GLY A 125 17.21 -5.73 3.25
N GLU A 126 17.96 -5.28 2.24
CA GLU A 126 18.14 -6.02 0.99
C GLU A 126 18.95 -7.33 1.19
N GLU A 127 19.58 -7.54 2.36
CA GLU A 127 20.25 -8.81 2.66
C GLU A 127 19.26 -9.96 2.59
N HIS A 128 19.61 -10.97 1.79
CA HIS A 128 18.76 -12.13 1.58
C HIS A 128 19.53 -13.42 1.73
N ARG A 129 19.05 -14.30 2.62
CA ARG A 129 19.62 -15.63 2.87
C ARG A 129 18.60 -16.70 2.52
N ILE A 130 19.03 -17.71 1.78
CA ILE A 130 18.23 -18.89 1.48
C ILE A 130 18.95 -20.10 2.04
N LEU A 131 18.28 -20.86 2.90
CA LEU A 131 18.79 -22.06 3.55
C LEU A 131 17.93 -23.29 3.13
N ASP A 132 18.53 -24.46 3.27
CA ASP A 132 17.81 -25.73 3.23
C ASP A 132 17.29 -26.11 4.65
N PRO A 133 16.47 -27.19 4.78
CA PRO A 133 15.97 -27.65 6.06
C PRO A 133 17.05 -28.05 7.10
N ALA A 134 18.26 -28.39 6.65
CA ALA A 134 19.41 -28.71 7.52
C ALA A 134 20.20 -27.46 7.95
N GLY A 135 19.69 -26.24 7.66
CA GLY A 135 20.36 -24.98 8.01
C GLY A 135 21.56 -24.62 7.11
N ARG A 136 21.80 -25.38 6.03
CA ARG A 136 22.90 -25.06 5.09
C ARG A 136 22.50 -23.90 4.19
N THR A 137 23.39 -22.91 4.04
CA THR A 137 23.19 -21.78 3.16
C THR A 137 23.26 -22.20 1.68
N LEU A 138 22.19 -21.99 0.95
CA LEU A 138 22.08 -22.21 -0.49
C LEU A 138 22.42 -20.92 -1.26
N VAL A 139 21.92 -19.78 -0.80
CA VAL A 139 22.15 -18.45 -1.40
C VAL A 139 22.36 -17.44 -0.28
N HIS A 140 23.32 -16.53 -0.46
CA HIS A 140 23.50 -15.37 0.42
C HIS A 140 23.80 -14.15 -0.45
N HIS A 141 22.83 -13.29 -0.57
CA HIS A 141 23.00 -11.96 -1.18
C HIS A 141 23.21 -10.94 -0.08
N LYS A 142 24.26 -10.16 -0.19
CA LYS A 142 24.58 -9.10 0.74
C LYS A 142 24.73 -7.78 0.00
N PRO A 143 23.93 -6.74 0.33
CA PRO A 143 24.08 -5.44 -0.30
C PRO A 143 25.44 -4.83 0.01
N GLN A 144 25.95 -3.98 -0.89
CA GLN A 144 27.18 -3.25 -0.63
C GLN A 144 26.95 -2.20 0.44
N PRO A 145 27.81 -2.08 1.48
CA PRO A 145 27.67 -1.09 2.53
C PRO A 145 27.56 0.33 1.96
N GLY A 146 26.53 1.08 2.39
CA GLY A 146 26.31 2.46 1.97
C GLY A 146 25.74 2.64 0.57
N SER A 147 25.43 1.56 -0.17
CA SER A 147 24.73 1.68 -1.45
C SER A 147 23.22 1.74 -1.23
N PHE A 148 22.60 2.76 -1.83
CA PHE A 148 21.15 2.85 -2.01
C PHE A 148 20.86 2.41 -3.46
N SER A 149 21.14 1.13 -3.76
CA SER A 149 21.39 0.73 -5.14
C SER A 149 20.26 -0.08 -5.79
N GLY A 150 19.21 -0.44 -5.06
CA GLY A 150 18.29 -1.38 -5.64
C GLY A 150 16.88 -1.25 -5.08
N ARG A 151 16.51 -2.19 -4.22
CA ARG A 151 15.17 -2.39 -3.71
C ARG A 151 15.16 -2.32 -2.18
N PRO A 152 15.46 -1.13 -1.61
CA PRO A 152 15.56 -0.99 -0.15
C PRO A 152 14.24 -1.35 0.51
N GLU A 153 14.37 -1.99 1.65
CA GLU A 153 13.24 -2.36 2.49
C GLU A 153 12.70 -1.15 3.26
N ILE A 154 11.39 -1.13 3.42
CA ILE A 154 10.69 -0.19 4.33
C ILE A 154 9.57 -0.93 5.04
N ASP A 155 9.41 -0.70 6.34
CA ASP A 155 8.29 -1.27 7.07
C ASP A 155 6.97 -0.75 6.48
N ARG A 156 6.04 -1.66 6.24
CA ARG A 156 4.74 -1.32 5.63
C ARG A 156 3.96 -0.29 6.44
N SER A 157 4.11 -0.31 7.78
CA SER A 157 3.55 0.70 8.67
C SER A 157 4.18 2.06 8.44
N ALA A 158 5.50 2.15 8.37
CA ALA A 158 6.23 3.39 8.11
C ALA A 158 5.85 3.99 6.75
N LEU A 159 5.81 3.17 5.70
CA LEU A 159 5.37 3.62 4.37
C LEU A 159 3.93 4.13 4.37
N ARG A 160 3.02 3.44 5.08
CA ARG A 160 1.63 3.87 5.21
C ARG A 160 1.52 5.19 5.98
N ASP A 161 2.27 5.34 7.06
CA ASP A 161 2.29 6.55 7.87
C ASP A 161 2.87 7.74 7.08
N LEU A 162 3.92 7.50 6.31
CA LEU A 162 4.50 8.49 5.39
C LEU A 162 3.46 9.01 4.37
N LEU A 163 2.64 8.13 3.82
CA LEU A 163 1.56 8.50 2.91
C LEU A 163 0.46 9.27 3.64
N LEU A 164 -0.02 8.79 4.78
CA LEU A 164 -1.07 9.43 5.58
C LEU A 164 -0.66 10.83 6.04
N ASP A 165 0.57 11.01 6.53
CA ASP A 165 1.09 12.30 6.97
C ASP A 165 1.22 13.32 5.83
N SER A 166 1.25 12.85 4.60
CA SER A 166 1.33 13.71 3.40
C SER A 166 -0.03 14.21 2.92
N LEU A 167 -1.14 13.68 3.46
CA LEU A 167 -2.51 14.01 3.08
C LEU A 167 -3.12 15.06 4.02
N PRO A 168 -4.10 15.84 3.57
CA PRO A 168 -4.95 16.64 4.46
C PRO A 168 -5.68 15.78 5.49
N GLY A 169 -5.96 16.33 6.66
CA GLY A 169 -6.57 15.59 7.77
C GLY A 169 -7.97 15.02 7.48
N ASP A 170 -8.67 15.55 6.50
CA ASP A 170 -10.01 15.14 6.05
C ASP A 170 -9.99 14.26 4.78
N ALA A 171 -8.82 13.96 4.23
CA ALA A 171 -8.70 13.13 3.03
C ALA A 171 -9.08 11.66 3.25
N VAL A 172 -9.08 11.18 4.50
CA VAL A 172 -9.42 9.78 4.83
C VAL A 172 -10.64 9.73 5.75
N ALA A 173 -11.72 9.15 5.25
CA ALA A 173 -12.92 8.84 6.02
C ALA A 173 -12.76 7.44 6.64
N TRP A 174 -12.42 7.39 7.92
CA TRP A 174 -12.27 6.16 8.70
C TRP A 174 -13.63 5.55 9.04
N GLN A 175 -13.69 4.23 9.33
CA GLN A 175 -14.91 3.46 9.65
C GLN A 175 -15.93 3.45 8.49
N HIS A 176 -15.47 3.66 7.27
CA HIS A 176 -16.30 3.69 6.08
C HIS A 176 -16.04 2.45 5.20
N GLN A 177 -16.46 1.26 5.68
CA GLN A 177 -16.40 0.05 4.88
C GLN A 177 -17.47 0.12 3.78
N LEU A 178 -17.05 0.21 2.52
CA LEU A 178 -17.96 0.15 1.38
C LEU A 178 -18.65 -1.23 1.33
N VAL A 179 -19.98 -1.24 1.26
CA VAL A 179 -20.77 -2.48 1.14
C VAL A 179 -21.55 -2.55 -0.18
N ALA A 180 -21.83 -1.42 -0.80
CA ALA A 180 -22.45 -1.36 -2.13
C ALA A 180 -22.12 -0.06 -2.85
N ALA A 181 -22.02 -0.14 -4.16
CA ALA A 181 -22.01 1.02 -5.05
C ALA A 181 -23.03 0.79 -6.17
N THR A 182 -23.80 1.81 -6.49
CA THR A 182 -24.90 1.73 -7.48
C THR A 182 -24.76 2.86 -8.48
N PRO A 183 -24.76 2.57 -9.80
CA PRO A 183 -24.79 3.59 -10.83
C PRO A 183 -25.98 4.53 -10.65
N ARG A 184 -25.76 5.82 -10.85
CA ARG A 184 -26.79 6.86 -10.77
C ARG A 184 -27.32 7.23 -12.16
N PRO A 185 -28.62 7.57 -12.27
CA PRO A 185 -29.20 7.98 -13.56
C PRO A 185 -28.57 9.25 -14.17
N ASP A 186 -28.04 10.12 -13.32
CA ASP A 186 -27.39 11.39 -13.68
C ASP A 186 -25.86 11.29 -13.81
N GLY A 187 -25.32 10.06 -13.81
CA GLY A 187 -23.91 9.74 -13.86
C GLY A 187 -23.27 9.55 -12.48
N GLY A 188 -22.11 8.85 -12.47
CA GLY A 188 -21.39 8.50 -11.23
C GLY A 188 -22.08 7.43 -10.40
N PHE A 189 -21.76 7.35 -9.11
CA PHE A 189 -22.16 6.26 -8.22
C PHE A 189 -22.70 6.77 -6.88
N GLY A 190 -23.77 6.13 -6.38
CA GLY A 190 -24.22 6.20 -5.01
C GLY A 190 -23.52 5.13 -4.18
N LEU A 191 -22.81 5.52 -3.12
CA LEU A 191 -22.04 4.64 -2.24
C LEU A 191 -22.82 4.38 -0.96
N THR A 192 -22.85 3.13 -0.51
CA THR A 192 -23.42 2.74 0.78
C THR A 192 -22.35 2.06 1.63
N PHE A 193 -22.17 2.53 2.85
CA PHE A 193 -21.20 2.00 3.80
C PHE A 193 -21.84 1.18 4.90
N HIS A 194 -21.05 0.31 5.52
CA HIS A 194 -21.46 -0.37 6.75
C HIS A 194 -21.92 0.67 7.78
N GLY A 195 -23.02 0.38 8.49
CA GLY A 195 -23.64 1.37 9.39
C GLY A 195 -24.64 2.31 8.70
N GLY A 196 -24.84 2.19 7.37
CA GLY A 196 -25.93 2.87 6.65
C GLY A 196 -25.59 4.28 6.15
N HIS A 197 -24.39 4.80 6.38
CA HIS A 197 -23.95 6.06 5.77
C HIS A 197 -23.98 5.96 4.24
N LYS A 198 -24.38 7.03 3.56
CA LYS A 198 -24.44 7.12 2.09
C LYS A 198 -23.81 8.40 1.60
N THR A 199 -23.17 8.32 0.45
CA THR A 199 -22.64 9.50 -0.28
C THR A 199 -22.63 9.21 -1.77
N ASP A 200 -22.36 10.24 -2.58
CA ASP A 200 -22.26 10.14 -4.03
C ASP A 200 -20.88 10.54 -4.51
N CYS A 201 -20.45 9.97 -5.62
CA CYS A 201 -19.24 10.38 -6.33
C CYS A 201 -19.48 10.38 -7.85
N ASP A 202 -18.59 11.06 -8.58
CA ASP A 202 -18.59 11.10 -10.04
C ASP A 202 -17.63 10.05 -10.59
N VAL A 203 -16.52 9.79 -9.88
CA VAL A 203 -15.55 8.73 -10.18
C VAL A 203 -15.36 7.85 -8.97
N LEU A 204 -15.49 6.53 -9.14
CA LEU A 204 -15.27 5.51 -8.14
C LEU A 204 -14.04 4.67 -8.47
N ILE A 205 -13.06 4.63 -7.55
CA ILE A 205 -11.85 3.83 -7.72
C ILE A 205 -11.79 2.76 -6.65
N GLY A 206 -11.82 1.49 -7.06
CA GLY A 206 -11.68 0.35 -6.17
C GLY A 206 -10.20 0.09 -5.85
N ALA A 207 -9.83 0.38 -4.60
CA ALA A 207 -8.54 0.08 -3.97
C ALA A 207 -8.74 -0.80 -2.71
N ASP A 208 -9.88 -1.52 -2.65
CA ASP A 208 -10.41 -2.24 -1.51
C ASP A 208 -9.88 -3.69 -1.39
N GLY A 209 -8.83 -3.99 -2.16
CA GLY A 209 -8.00 -5.18 -1.99
C GLY A 209 -8.64 -6.47 -2.51
N ALA A 210 -8.13 -7.61 -2.02
CA ALA A 210 -8.47 -8.95 -2.52
C ALA A 210 -9.98 -9.23 -2.58
N ARG A 211 -10.75 -8.73 -1.60
CA ARG A 211 -12.21 -8.92 -1.52
C ARG A 211 -12.98 -7.68 -1.94
N SER A 212 -12.55 -7.07 -3.03
CA SER A 212 -13.11 -5.84 -3.56
C SER A 212 -14.62 -5.94 -3.85
N VAL A 213 -15.38 -5.02 -3.28
CA VAL A 213 -16.79 -4.79 -3.60
C VAL A 213 -16.91 -4.12 -4.97
N VAL A 214 -15.99 -3.18 -5.26
CA VAL A 214 -16.00 -2.44 -6.53
C VAL A 214 -15.72 -3.36 -7.71
N ARG A 215 -14.82 -4.36 -7.55
CA ARG A 215 -14.53 -5.35 -8.60
C ARG A 215 -15.79 -6.06 -9.11
N SER A 216 -16.73 -6.39 -8.24
CA SER A 216 -17.94 -7.10 -8.62
C SER A 216 -18.87 -6.33 -9.58
N LEU A 217 -18.64 -5.01 -9.73
CA LEU A 217 -19.34 -4.19 -10.72
C LEU A 217 -18.74 -4.28 -12.13
N LEU A 218 -17.49 -4.73 -12.22
CA LEU A 218 -16.72 -4.74 -13.47
C LEU A 218 -16.48 -6.14 -14.03
N THR A 219 -16.32 -7.14 -13.13
CA THR A 219 -16.01 -8.52 -13.53
C THR A 219 -16.54 -9.53 -12.52
N ASP A 220 -16.86 -10.71 -13.00
CA ASP A 220 -17.26 -11.89 -12.21
C ASP A 220 -16.06 -12.83 -11.92
N ALA A 221 -14.83 -12.36 -12.12
CA ALA A 221 -13.61 -13.12 -11.88
C ALA A 221 -13.58 -13.67 -10.45
N ARG A 222 -13.44 -15.00 -10.34
CA ARG A 222 -13.40 -15.71 -9.07
C ARG A 222 -11.97 -15.94 -8.64
N LEU A 223 -11.71 -15.77 -7.34
CA LEU A 223 -10.41 -16.03 -6.73
C LEU A 223 -10.19 -17.54 -6.57
N SER A 224 -8.94 -17.98 -6.76
CA SER A 224 -8.48 -19.34 -6.51
C SER A 224 -7.55 -19.38 -5.30
N HIS A 225 -7.67 -20.37 -4.42
CA HIS A 225 -6.73 -20.63 -3.33
C HIS A 225 -5.42 -21.18 -3.91
N VAL A 226 -4.30 -20.49 -3.70
CA VAL A 226 -2.99 -20.85 -4.30
C VAL A 226 -1.94 -21.24 -3.25
N ALA A 227 -2.09 -20.82 -2.00
CA ALA A 227 -1.23 -21.19 -0.88
C ALA A 227 -1.92 -20.89 0.46
N THR A 228 -1.40 -21.48 1.54
CA THR A 228 -1.73 -21.07 2.91
C THR A 228 -0.52 -20.35 3.51
N LEU A 229 -0.74 -19.20 4.13
CA LEU A 229 0.28 -18.46 4.87
C LEU A 229 -0.11 -18.42 6.35
N VAL A 230 0.84 -18.77 7.22
CA VAL A 230 0.69 -18.63 8.67
C VAL A 230 1.72 -17.61 9.16
N GLU A 231 1.27 -16.65 9.94
CA GLU A 231 2.12 -15.55 10.42
C GLU A 231 2.26 -15.58 11.93
N LEU A 232 3.50 -15.31 12.39
CA LEU A 232 3.87 -15.07 13.78
C LEU A 232 4.79 -13.85 13.84
N ASN A 233 4.94 -13.27 15.05
CA ASN A 233 5.87 -12.19 15.28
C ASN A 233 6.72 -12.50 16.52
N ILE A 234 7.99 -12.11 16.48
CA ILE A 234 8.92 -12.12 17.59
C ILE A 234 9.26 -10.67 17.89
N SER A 235 8.76 -10.15 18.99
CA SER A 235 9.00 -8.76 19.39
C SER A 235 10.36 -8.63 20.06
N ASP A 236 11.04 -7.48 19.85
CA ASP A 236 12.31 -7.15 20.53
C ASP A 236 13.35 -8.30 20.42
N ALA A 237 13.52 -8.82 19.19
CA ALA A 237 14.33 -10.01 18.95
C ALA A 237 15.81 -9.79 19.29
N ASP A 238 16.34 -8.60 19.09
CA ASP A 238 17.73 -8.25 19.43
C ASP A 238 18.06 -8.52 20.89
N ARG A 239 17.12 -8.23 21.79
CA ARG A 239 17.33 -8.37 23.22
C ARG A 239 16.90 -9.74 23.74
N ARG A 240 15.80 -10.29 23.24
CA ARG A 240 15.16 -11.51 23.77
C ARG A 240 15.69 -12.78 23.12
N HIS A 241 16.07 -12.69 21.86
CA HIS A 241 16.48 -13.81 21.02
C HIS A 241 17.64 -13.41 20.09
N PRO A 242 18.81 -12.99 20.66
CA PRO A 242 19.93 -12.48 19.86
C PRO A 242 20.43 -13.48 18.83
N ASP A 243 20.39 -14.78 19.13
CA ASP A 243 20.80 -15.84 18.19
C ASP A 243 19.88 -15.88 16.97
N LEU A 244 18.55 -15.68 17.15
CA LEU A 244 17.61 -15.60 16.04
C LEU A 244 17.76 -14.30 15.24
N ALA A 245 18.09 -13.21 15.93
CA ALA A 245 18.37 -11.94 15.26
C ALA A 245 19.61 -12.04 14.37
N GLU A 246 20.67 -12.74 14.83
CA GLU A 246 21.87 -13.04 14.04
C GLU A 246 21.57 -13.99 12.88
N LEU A 247 20.81 -15.05 13.12
CA LEU A 247 20.38 -16.00 12.09
C LEU A 247 19.65 -15.31 10.93
N VAL A 248 18.68 -14.45 11.26
CA VAL A 248 17.89 -13.73 10.25
C VAL A 248 18.72 -12.62 9.58
N GLY A 249 19.59 -11.96 10.34
CA GLY A 249 20.35 -10.80 9.87
C GLY A 249 19.48 -9.54 9.74
N PRO A 250 19.91 -8.53 9.00
CA PRO A 250 19.19 -7.27 8.87
C PRO A 250 18.03 -7.30 7.84
N GLY A 251 17.93 -8.36 7.03
CA GLY A 251 16.97 -8.45 5.93
C GLY A 251 16.05 -9.66 6.02
N ASN A 252 16.13 -10.54 5.02
CA ASN A 252 15.22 -11.65 4.82
C ASN A 252 15.96 -13.00 4.88
N LEU A 253 15.37 -13.96 5.59
CA LEU A 253 15.79 -15.35 5.64
C LEU A 253 14.65 -16.23 5.08
N TRP A 254 14.97 -17.10 4.11
CA TRP A 254 14.05 -18.14 3.63
C TRP A 254 14.65 -19.50 3.83
N CYS A 255 13.89 -20.41 4.41
CA CYS A 255 14.26 -21.82 4.55
C CYS A 255 13.30 -22.63 3.70
N ILE A 256 13.84 -23.26 2.65
CA ILE A 256 13.05 -23.88 1.57
C ILE A 256 13.01 -25.38 1.77
N GLY A 257 11.83 -25.92 2.06
CA GLY A 257 11.55 -27.34 2.13
C GLY A 257 10.64 -27.84 1.02
N VAL A 258 10.25 -29.10 1.09
CA VAL A 258 9.32 -29.71 0.16
C VAL A 258 7.91 -29.19 0.40
N ASN A 259 7.34 -28.47 -0.58
CA ASN A 259 6.00 -27.87 -0.52
C ASN A 259 5.77 -26.88 0.62
N GLN A 260 6.83 -26.41 1.27
CA GLN A 260 6.74 -25.48 2.41
C GLN A 260 7.97 -24.57 2.52
N ILE A 261 7.75 -23.38 3.05
CA ILE A 261 8.78 -22.37 3.31
C ILE A 261 8.58 -21.83 4.71
N LEU A 262 9.67 -21.75 5.46
CA LEU A 262 9.76 -20.95 6.67
C LEU A 262 10.55 -19.69 6.34
N ALA A 263 9.88 -18.55 6.38
CA ALA A 263 10.48 -17.25 6.12
C ALA A 263 10.57 -16.42 7.39
N ALA A 264 11.63 -15.64 7.53
CA ALA A 264 11.77 -14.66 8.60
C ALA A 264 12.23 -13.33 8.00
N GLN A 265 11.63 -12.24 8.44
CA GLN A 265 11.90 -10.89 7.95
C GLN A 265 12.20 -9.97 9.12
N ARG A 266 13.34 -9.28 9.05
CA ARG A 266 13.73 -8.29 10.03
C ARG A 266 12.91 -7.02 9.86
N LEU A 267 12.40 -6.49 10.98
CA LEU A 267 11.63 -5.25 11.02
C LEU A 267 12.48 -4.09 11.57
N GLY A 268 12.11 -2.87 11.23
CA GLY A 268 12.83 -1.67 11.67
C GLY A 268 12.76 -1.40 13.17
N ASP A 269 11.79 -1.99 13.88
CA ASP A 269 11.65 -1.92 15.34
C ASP A 269 12.49 -2.98 16.10
N GLY A 270 13.31 -3.75 15.40
CA GLY A 270 14.11 -4.85 15.98
C GLY A 270 13.34 -6.15 16.17
N GLY A 271 12.08 -6.22 15.74
CA GLY A 271 11.29 -7.45 15.69
C GLY A 271 11.62 -8.34 14.50
N ILE A 272 11.10 -9.56 14.54
CA ILE A 272 11.13 -10.51 13.41
C ILE A 272 9.70 -10.92 13.09
N ARG A 273 9.30 -10.81 11.84
CA ARG A 273 8.09 -11.42 11.33
C ARG A 273 8.43 -12.78 10.75
N VAL A 274 7.72 -13.82 11.23
CA VAL A 274 7.86 -15.18 10.73
C VAL A 274 6.66 -15.52 9.87
N GLY A 275 6.91 -16.02 8.68
CA GLY A 275 5.90 -16.46 7.72
C GLY A 275 6.12 -17.92 7.34
N ILE A 276 5.10 -18.75 7.47
CA ILE A 276 5.11 -20.14 7.03
C ILE A 276 4.20 -20.24 5.81
N SER A 277 4.79 -20.44 4.64
CA SER A 277 4.05 -20.66 3.40
C SER A 277 3.94 -22.15 3.10
N LEU A 278 2.72 -22.62 2.89
CA LEU A 278 2.39 -24.01 2.64
C LEU A 278 1.69 -24.12 1.29
N ARG A 279 1.91 -25.21 0.56
CA ARG A 279 1.15 -25.54 -0.64
C ARG A 279 -0.34 -25.53 -0.33
N ALA A 280 -1.16 -25.03 -1.25
CA ALA A 280 -2.60 -25.03 -1.10
C ALA A 280 -3.14 -26.45 -0.92
N GLU A 281 -3.80 -26.69 0.18
CA GLU A 281 -4.50 -27.91 0.52
C GLU A 281 -5.90 -27.56 1.04
N ASP A 282 -6.83 -28.49 0.90
CA ASP A 282 -8.19 -28.33 1.42
C ASP A 282 -8.24 -28.74 2.90
N ARG A 283 -7.43 -28.08 3.72
CA ARG A 283 -7.39 -28.25 5.18
C ARG A 283 -8.10 -27.11 5.90
N ASP A 284 -8.61 -27.41 7.08
CA ASP A 284 -9.13 -26.39 7.99
C ASP A 284 -7.96 -25.52 8.48
N LEU A 285 -8.10 -24.19 8.31
CA LEU A 285 -7.11 -23.21 8.75
C LEU A 285 -6.88 -23.26 10.27
N ASP A 286 -7.87 -23.67 11.06
CA ASP A 286 -7.71 -23.72 12.52
C ASP A 286 -6.66 -24.74 12.96
N THR A 287 -6.35 -25.76 12.13
CA THR A 287 -5.22 -26.68 12.35
C THR A 287 -3.88 -25.94 12.51
N TYR A 288 -3.70 -24.83 11.81
CA TYR A 288 -2.46 -24.06 11.81
C TYR A 288 -2.37 -22.99 12.92
N ARG A 289 -3.35 -22.90 13.82
CA ARG A 289 -3.33 -21.96 14.96
C ARG A 289 -2.50 -22.47 16.15
N SER A 290 -2.07 -23.71 16.13
CA SER A 290 -1.26 -24.31 17.18
C SER A 290 0.22 -24.33 16.77
N LYS A 291 1.09 -23.70 17.61
CA LYS A 291 2.54 -23.81 17.40
C LYS A 291 3.01 -25.27 17.38
N ARG A 292 2.42 -26.12 18.23
CA ARG A 292 2.75 -27.55 18.28
C ARG A 292 2.48 -28.21 16.92
N ALA A 293 1.29 -27.98 16.35
CA ALA A 293 0.95 -28.53 15.05
C ALA A 293 1.84 -28.01 13.94
N LEU A 294 2.28 -26.74 14.02
CA LEU A 294 3.25 -26.18 13.09
C LEU A 294 4.62 -26.87 13.24
N LEU A 295 5.14 -27.01 14.47
CA LEU A 295 6.40 -27.64 14.73
C LEU A 295 6.43 -29.10 14.24
N ASP A 296 5.33 -29.84 14.40
CA ASP A 296 5.21 -31.23 13.91
C ASP A 296 5.34 -31.29 12.36
N MET A 297 5.01 -30.20 11.62
CA MET A 297 5.20 -30.13 10.15
C MET A 297 6.67 -29.86 9.76
N PHE A 298 7.48 -29.37 10.67
CA PHE A 298 8.92 -29.08 10.50
C PHE A 298 9.80 -30.10 11.22
N ASP A 299 9.25 -31.30 11.52
CA ASP A 299 10.03 -32.38 12.10
C ASP A 299 11.23 -32.72 11.22
N GLY A 300 12.40 -32.91 11.85
CA GLY A 300 13.66 -33.15 11.15
C GLY A 300 14.35 -31.90 10.56
N TRP A 301 13.79 -30.71 10.72
CA TRP A 301 14.49 -29.48 10.38
C TRP A 301 15.52 -29.11 11.47
N ASP A 302 16.53 -28.31 11.07
CA ASP A 302 17.52 -27.81 12.02
C ASP A 302 16.84 -27.03 13.17
N PRO A 303 17.21 -27.33 14.44
CA PRO A 303 16.59 -26.67 15.61
C PRO A 303 16.68 -25.14 15.61
N SER A 304 17.71 -24.54 15.01
CA SER A 304 17.83 -23.09 14.90
C SER A 304 16.72 -22.49 14.04
N LEU A 305 16.22 -23.23 13.06
CA LEU A 305 15.13 -22.80 12.17
C LEU A 305 13.78 -22.93 12.87
N THR A 306 13.51 -24.07 13.54
CA THR A 306 12.25 -24.29 14.26
C THR A 306 12.10 -23.37 15.47
N ALA A 307 13.22 -22.92 16.05
CA ALA A 307 13.24 -21.90 17.12
C ALA A 307 12.55 -20.59 16.73
N LEU A 308 12.49 -20.25 15.43
CA LEU A 308 11.70 -19.10 14.93
C LEU A 308 10.21 -19.28 15.20
N ILE A 309 9.69 -20.50 15.09
CA ILE A 309 8.28 -20.81 15.40
C ILE A 309 8.07 -20.79 16.93
N GLU A 310 8.99 -21.40 17.69
CA GLU A 310 8.91 -21.50 19.15
C GLU A 310 8.94 -20.11 19.81
N ALA A 311 9.83 -19.23 19.35
CA ALA A 311 10.01 -17.88 19.87
C ALA A 311 8.86 -16.91 19.54
N GLY A 312 7.97 -17.25 18.60
CA GLY A 312 6.85 -16.38 18.25
C GLY A 312 5.99 -16.00 19.47
N ASP A 313 5.78 -14.71 19.68
CA ASP A 313 5.00 -14.19 20.83
C ASP A 313 3.50 -14.33 20.64
N SER A 314 3.04 -14.32 19.41
CA SER A 314 1.63 -14.30 19.06
C SER A 314 1.09 -15.69 18.74
N THR A 315 -0.25 -15.84 18.85
CA THR A 315 -0.93 -16.99 18.27
C THR A 315 -0.75 -17.00 16.75
N PRO A 316 -0.38 -18.16 16.16
CA PRO A 316 -0.27 -18.27 14.71
C PRO A 316 -1.54 -17.81 14.00
N THR A 317 -1.39 -16.99 12.98
CA THR A 317 -2.52 -16.43 12.22
C THR A 317 -2.53 -16.99 10.79
N PRO A 318 -3.28 -18.07 10.55
CA PRO A 318 -3.39 -18.67 9.23
C PRO A 318 -4.34 -17.89 8.34
N ARG A 319 -3.99 -17.81 7.05
CA ARG A 319 -4.86 -17.24 6.01
C ARG A 319 -4.66 -17.93 4.68
N ARG A 320 -5.72 -17.99 3.89
CA ARG A 320 -5.63 -18.41 2.50
C ARG A 320 -5.01 -17.31 1.67
N ILE A 321 -4.05 -17.66 0.85
CA ILE A 321 -3.53 -16.83 -0.22
C ILE A 321 -4.34 -17.15 -1.47
N GLU A 322 -4.95 -16.12 -1.99
CA GLU A 322 -5.83 -16.22 -3.17
C GLU A 322 -5.23 -15.43 -4.33
N ALA A 323 -5.55 -15.82 -5.55
CA ALA A 323 -5.16 -15.12 -6.76
C ALA A 323 -6.32 -15.06 -7.75
N MET A 324 -6.33 -14.00 -8.56
CA MET A 324 -7.24 -13.84 -9.69
C MET A 324 -6.75 -14.67 -10.88
N PRO A 325 -7.64 -15.07 -11.81
CA PRO A 325 -7.23 -15.64 -13.08
C PRO A 325 -6.29 -14.69 -13.83
N ILE A 326 -5.16 -15.23 -14.31
CA ILE A 326 -4.18 -14.44 -15.08
C ILE A 326 -4.82 -13.90 -16.34
N GLY A 327 -4.57 -12.61 -16.63
CA GLY A 327 -5.13 -11.93 -17.79
C GLY A 327 -6.59 -11.52 -17.63
N THR A 328 -7.11 -11.48 -16.39
CA THR A 328 -8.45 -10.87 -16.11
C THR A 328 -8.51 -9.47 -16.67
N ARG A 329 -9.58 -9.22 -17.42
CA ARG A 329 -9.94 -7.92 -18.01
C ARG A 329 -11.43 -7.70 -17.86
N TRP A 330 -11.85 -6.46 -17.96
CA TRP A 330 -13.26 -6.06 -17.99
C TRP A 330 -13.51 -5.05 -19.14
N ALA A 331 -14.76 -4.94 -19.53
CA ALA A 331 -15.16 -3.88 -20.45
C ALA A 331 -15.18 -2.54 -19.71
N HIS A 332 -14.58 -1.53 -20.31
CA HIS A 332 -14.60 -0.18 -19.73
C HIS A 332 -16.01 0.27 -19.38
N GLN A 333 -16.19 0.80 -18.20
CA GLN A 333 -17.41 1.43 -17.73
C GLN A 333 -17.10 2.86 -17.28
N PRO A 334 -17.94 3.85 -17.65
CA PRO A 334 -17.71 5.25 -17.31
C PRO A 334 -17.67 5.48 -15.78
N GLY A 335 -16.71 6.28 -15.35
CA GLY A 335 -16.60 6.74 -13.98
C GLY A 335 -16.18 5.68 -12.95
N ILE A 336 -15.69 4.49 -13.35
CA ILE A 336 -15.29 3.44 -12.41
C ILE A 336 -14.07 2.67 -12.92
N THR A 337 -13.12 2.38 -12.00
CA THR A 337 -11.99 1.49 -12.27
C THR A 337 -11.43 0.87 -10.99
N LEU A 338 -10.39 0.01 -11.13
CA LEU A 338 -9.72 -0.70 -10.04
C LEU A 338 -8.22 -0.46 -10.07
N ILE A 339 -7.58 -0.53 -8.89
CA ILE A 339 -6.13 -0.53 -8.74
C ILE A 339 -5.67 -1.62 -7.76
N GLY A 340 -4.45 -2.11 -7.92
CA GLY A 340 -3.80 -3.07 -7.03
C GLY A 340 -4.55 -4.40 -6.91
N ASP A 341 -4.60 -4.96 -5.72
CA ASP A 341 -5.23 -6.26 -5.45
C ASP A 341 -6.72 -6.33 -5.85
N ALA A 342 -7.40 -5.18 -5.93
CA ALA A 342 -8.76 -5.14 -6.45
C ALA A 342 -8.80 -5.43 -7.94
N ALA A 343 -7.79 -5.02 -8.70
CA ALA A 343 -7.66 -5.19 -10.14
C ALA A 343 -7.00 -6.50 -10.55
N HIS A 344 -5.96 -6.94 -9.82
CA HIS A 344 -5.05 -7.99 -10.30
C HIS A 344 -4.38 -8.77 -9.14
N LEU A 345 -5.15 -9.24 -8.17
CA LEU A 345 -4.63 -10.04 -7.05
C LEU A 345 -3.79 -11.21 -7.56
N MET A 346 -2.52 -11.26 -7.15
CA MET A 346 -1.55 -12.29 -7.53
C MET A 346 -0.85 -12.87 -6.31
N PRO A 347 -0.14 -14.01 -6.44
CA PRO A 347 0.67 -14.57 -5.36
C PRO A 347 1.70 -13.56 -4.83
N PRO A 348 1.96 -13.53 -3.50
CA PRO A 348 2.80 -12.51 -2.85
C PRO A 348 4.30 -12.82 -3.02
N VAL A 349 4.85 -12.50 -4.16
CA VAL A 349 6.28 -12.70 -4.50
C VAL A 349 7.05 -11.35 -4.62
N GLY A 350 6.58 -10.31 -3.92
CA GLY A 350 7.23 -8.98 -3.89
C GLY A 350 6.53 -7.91 -4.76
N GLU A 351 5.69 -8.29 -5.72
CA GLU A 351 5.14 -7.35 -6.70
C GLU A 351 3.89 -6.57 -6.24
N GLY A 352 3.04 -7.14 -5.39
CA GLY A 352 1.69 -6.63 -5.15
C GLY A 352 1.61 -5.17 -4.72
N ALA A 353 2.39 -4.76 -3.72
CA ALA A 353 2.41 -3.37 -3.25
C ALA A 353 3.03 -2.42 -4.28
N ASN A 354 4.10 -2.84 -4.93
CA ASN A 354 4.78 -2.10 -5.99
C ASN A 354 3.84 -1.79 -7.14
N GLN A 355 3.11 -2.79 -7.64
CA GLN A 355 2.16 -2.63 -8.73
C GLN A 355 0.94 -1.78 -8.33
N ALA A 356 0.43 -1.94 -7.10
CA ALA A 356 -0.67 -1.12 -6.61
C ALA A 356 -0.32 0.37 -6.51
N MET A 357 0.92 0.68 -6.14
CA MET A 357 1.41 2.06 -6.10
C MET A 357 1.68 2.62 -7.50
N LEU A 358 2.16 1.79 -8.43
CA LEU A 358 2.35 2.19 -9.82
C LEU A 358 1.01 2.45 -10.51
N ASP A 359 0.01 1.59 -10.34
CA ASP A 359 -1.37 1.83 -10.80
C ASP A 359 -1.89 3.19 -10.35
N ALA A 360 -1.66 3.51 -9.07
CA ALA A 360 -2.07 4.78 -8.49
C ALA A 360 -1.39 5.97 -9.18
N ALA A 361 -0.10 5.84 -9.50
CA ALA A 361 0.64 6.90 -10.17
C ALA A 361 0.20 7.09 -11.62
N GLU A 362 0.01 6.00 -12.36
CA GLU A 362 -0.44 6.02 -13.74
C GLU A 362 -1.86 6.61 -13.85
N LEU A 363 -2.82 6.08 -13.05
CA LEU A 363 -4.19 6.57 -13.04
C LEU A 363 -4.28 8.05 -12.65
N ALA A 364 -3.55 8.47 -11.60
CA ALA A 364 -3.53 9.87 -11.20
C ALA A 364 -2.94 10.78 -12.28
N GLY A 365 -1.89 10.32 -12.97
CA GLY A 365 -1.29 11.03 -14.08
C GLY A 365 -2.26 11.25 -15.24
N GLU A 366 -3.00 10.21 -15.63
CA GLU A 366 -4.01 10.29 -16.69
C GLU A 366 -5.18 11.21 -16.31
N LEU A 367 -5.70 11.10 -15.08
CA LEU A 367 -6.76 11.98 -14.57
C LEU A 367 -6.31 13.44 -14.50
N ALA A 368 -5.06 13.69 -14.11
CA ALA A 368 -4.51 15.04 -14.06
C ALA A 368 -4.26 15.65 -15.46
N ALA A 369 -3.88 14.83 -16.43
CA ALA A 369 -3.69 15.25 -17.80
C ALA A 369 -5.02 15.52 -18.53
N ASN A 370 -6.10 14.82 -18.14
CA ASN A 370 -7.40 14.87 -18.80
C ASN A 370 -8.55 15.16 -17.82
N PRO A 371 -8.53 16.26 -17.05
CA PRO A 371 -9.52 16.51 -16.01
C PRO A 371 -10.94 16.74 -16.53
N ALA A 372 -11.08 17.10 -17.81
CA ALA A 372 -12.36 17.32 -18.45
C ALA A 372 -13.00 16.04 -19.03
N ASP A 373 -12.21 14.97 -19.16
CA ASP A 373 -12.65 13.67 -19.69
C ASP A 373 -12.05 12.53 -18.86
N PRO A 374 -12.54 12.31 -17.64
CA PRO A 374 -12.05 11.25 -16.76
C PRO A 374 -12.28 9.85 -17.36
N ASP A 375 -13.28 9.65 -18.21
CA ASP A 375 -13.54 8.35 -18.82
C ASP A 375 -12.46 7.97 -19.84
N SER A 376 -11.96 8.93 -20.61
CA SER A 376 -10.81 8.70 -21.49
C SER A 376 -9.55 8.41 -20.70
N ALA A 377 -9.30 9.13 -19.60
CA ALA A 377 -8.19 8.90 -18.70
C ALA A 377 -8.22 7.48 -18.10
N ILE A 378 -9.37 7.06 -17.58
CA ILE A 378 -9.57 5.71 -17.03
C ILE A 378 -9.32 4.64 -18.09
N ARG A 379 -9.85 4.80 -19.29
CA ARG A 379 -9.65 3.85 -20.39
C ARG A 379 -8.17 3.70 -20.76
N THR A 380 -7.44 4.81 -20.86
CA THR A 380 -6.00 4.80 -21.15
C THR A 380 -5.23 4.05 -20.07
N TYR A 381 -5.52 4.34 -18.82
CA TYR A 381 -4.95 3.63 -17.67
C TYR A 381 -5.25 2.12 -17.72
N GLU A 382 -6.51 1.72 -17.92
CA GLU A 382 -6.92 0.32 -17.93
C GLU A 382 -6.18 -0.49 -19.01
N GLU A 383 -6.06 0.04 -20.22
CA GLU A 383 -5.35 -0.61 -21.32
C GLU A 383 -3.85 -0.80 -21.03
N ALA A 384 -3.21 0.22 -20.47
CA ALA A 384 -1.81 0.15 -20.05
C ALA A 384 -1.62 -0.86 -18.90
N MET A 385 -2.44 -0.80 -17.86
CA MET A 385 -2.43 -1.70 -16.72
C MET A 385 -2.63 -3.16 -17.16
N PHE A 386 -3.63 -3.47 -17.98
CA PHE A 386 -3.86 -4.83 -18.46
C PHE A 386 -2.67 -5.41 -19.23
N THR A 387 -1.99 -4.56 -19.99
CA THR A 387 -0.80 -4.98 -20.76
C THR A 387 0.39 -5.26 -19.84
N ARG A 388 0.63 -4.37 -18.90
CA ARG A 388 1.75 -4.45 -17.95
C ARG A 388 1.61 -5.60 -16.97
N ILE A 389 0.40 -5.79 -16.39
CA ILE A 389 0.22 -6.70 -15.27
C ILE A 389 0.22 -8.18 -15.66
N ARG A 390 -0.14 -8.52 -16.89
CA ARG A 390 -0.23 -9.92 -17.33
C ARG A 390 1.09 -10.69 -17.17
N PRO A 391 2.23 -10.25 -17.74
CA PRO A 391 3.49 -10.96 -17.58
C PRO A 391 3.97 -11.00 -16.11
N ILE A 392 3.65 -9.98 -15.30
CA ILE A 392 3.97 -9.95 -13.88
C ILE A 392 3.17 -11.01 -13.11
N ALA A 393 1.87 -11.13 -13.38
CA ALA A 393 1.03 -12.17 -12.77
C ALA A 393 1.47 -13.60 -13.20
N GLU A 394 1.86 -13.78 -14.47
CA GLU A 394 2.42 -15.04 -14.97
C GLU A 394 3.73 -15.40 -14.27
N MET A 395 4.62 -14.44 -14.08
CA MET A 395 5.88 -14.62 -13.35
C MET A 395 5.61 -14.94 -11.89
N SER A 396 4.73 -14.19 -11.22
CA SER A 396 4.36 -14.39 -9.82
C SER A 396 3.78 -15.81 -9.58
N ALA A 397 2.92 -16.27 -10.47
CA ALA A 397 2.36 -17.61 -10.39
C ALA A 397 3.43 -18.71 -10.57
N ARG A 398 4.37 -18.53 -11.52
CA ARG A 398 5.50 -19.46 -11.73
C ARG A 398 6.42 -19.52 -10.52
N VAL A 399 6.80 -18.35 -9.97
CA VAL A 399 7.67 -18.27 -8.77
C VAL A 399 6.99 -18.93 -7.58
N GLN A 400 5.71 -18.64 -7.34
CA GLN A 400 4.94 -19.27 -6.26
C GLN A 400 4.90 -20.80 -6.41
N ALA A 401 4.62 -21.30 -7.61
CA ALA A 401 4.57 -22.73 -7.89
C ALA A 401 5.94 -23.40 -7.70
N MET A 402 7.02 -22.76 -8.14
CA MET A 402 8.40 -23.20 -7.96
C MET A 402 8.76 -23.28 -6.47
N MET A 403 8.46 -22.23 -5.70
CA MET A 403 8.79 -22.13 -4.28
C MET A 403 8.05 -23.14 -3.39
N LEU A 404 6.89 -23.64 -3.84
CA LEU A 404 6.08 -24.64 -3.11
C LEU A 404 6.00 -25.97 -3.90
N SER A 405 7.10 -26.34 -4.57
CA SER A 405 7.24 -27.61 -5.29
C SER A 405 8.04 -28.64 -4.49
N PRO A 406 8.01 -29.93 -4.89
CA PRO A 406 8.89 -30.94 -4.32
C PRO A 406 10.39 -30.71 -4.58
N THR A 407 10.73 -29.92 -5.61
CA THR A 407 12.11 -29.60 -6.04
C THR A 407 12.48 -28.14 -5.70
N ALA A 408 11.71 -27.49 -4.80
CA ALA A 408 11.82 -26.05 -4.54
C ALA A 408 13.25 -25.58 -4.19
N ALA A 409 13.98 -26.32 -3.35
CA ALA A 409 15.34 -25.94 -2.95
C ALA A 409 16.30 -25.84 -4.14
N ASP A 410 16.27 -26.83 -5.05
CA ASP A 410 17.12 -26.84 -6.24
C ASP A 410 16.71 -25.77 -7.25
N ASP A 411 15.40 -25.62 -7.46
CA ASP A 411 14.86 -24.68 -8.44
C ASP A 411 15.07 -23.23 -8.01
N VAL A 412 14.87 -22.93 -6.73
CA VAL A 412 15.13 -21.59 -6.16
C VAL A 412 16.63 -21.29 -6.17
N THR A 413 17.48 -22.26 -5.79
CA THR A 413 18.94 -22.08 -5.88
C THR A 413 19.35 -21.74 -7.32
N ARG A 414 18.84 -22.48 -8.29
CA ARG A 414 19.13 -22.25 -9.72
C ARG A 414 18.62 -20.87 -10.17
N PHE A 415 17.42 -20.49 -9.75
CA PHE A 415 16.82 -19.20 -10.09
C PHE A 415 17.68 -18.00 -9.58
N PHE A 416 18.16 -18.04 -8.34
CA PHE A 416 18.95 -16.96 -7.76
C PHE A 416 20.43 -17.02 -8.13
N THR A 417 20.98 -18.16 -8.57
CA THR A 417 22.38 -18.29 -8.99
C THR A 417 22.57 -18.19 -10.51
N ALA A 418 21.49 -18.30 -11.31
CA ALA A 418 21.54 -18.07 -12.73
C ALA A 418 21.98 -16.63 -12.99
N ARG A 419 23.16 -16.44 -13.63
CA ARG A 419 23.60 -15.12 -14.10
C ARG A 419 22.50 -14.57 -15.02
N PRO A 420 22.18 -13.27 -14.97
CA PRO A 420 21.39 -12.66 -16.03
C PRO A 420 22.16 -12.92 -17.33
N THR A 421 21.56 -13.66 -18.25
CA THR A 421 22.03 -13.65 -19.64
C THR A 421 21.88 -12.21 -20.09
N GLU A 422 23.01 -11.57 -20.45
CA GLU A 422 23.00 -10.23 -21.05
C GLU A 422 21.88 -10.20 -22.11
N PRO A 423 21.04 -9.16 -22.12
CA PRO A 423 20.09 -9.00 -23.21
C PRO A 423 20.89 -9.02 -24.50
N ALA A 424 20.56 -9.92 -25.39
CA ALA A 424 21.15 -9.98 -26.71
C ALA A 424 21.10 -8.58 -27.30
N ALA A 425 22.24 -8.01 -27.60
CA ALA A 425 22.35 -6.74 -28.29
C ALA A 425 21.52 -6.83 -29.58
N VAL A 426 20.41 -6.14 -29.59
CA VAL A 426 19.62 -5.94 -30.82
C VAL A 426 20.45 -4.97 -31.66
N GLY A 427 21.11 -5.53 -32.69
CA GLY A 427 21.82 -4.78 -33.73
C GLY A 427 20.88 -3.99 -34.62
#